data_946470e4a248f6204f0e8402c8d76c9b
#
_entry.id   946470e4a248f6204f0e8402c8d76c9b
#
_cell.length_a   1.000
_cell.length_b   1.000
_cell.length_c   1.000
_cell.angle_alpha   90.00
_cell.angle_beta   90.00
_cell.angle_gamma   90.00
#
_symmetry.space_group_name_H-M   'P 1'
#
loop_
_entity.id
_entity.type
_entity.pdbx_description
1 polymer ?
#
loop_
_entity_poly.entity_id
_entity_poly.type
_entity_poly.pdbx_seq_one_letter_code
_entity_poly.pdbx_strand_id
1 'polypeptide(L)'
;MFAWAGDIDQKGNDFLAVIDADPGSRTYGHLMATTVTDQQTGQVHHTEYTMPASGMLFANDHVAGRTFVFDVRDPLHPKVAVSFTEMAGYSHPHSFLRLPNGHVLASFQNAHAPGTGAPDAGMGISGGLVEIDDQGQLIRAASTADPKFADAMLMPYSLLPLPGIDRLVVTNSSMHDIDPIGHTYQIWSLSSLKLLRTEYLDTGGDQDGDVNPEEPRLGPDGSILVQTLNCGIERITGVATDHPRAKLVHMFPGSHCGVPTIVGHYLVQSVPIINGVVVLNLANPGKPAEVSRLELGEGLAPHWTGWDAKAERVVVTGIGDLHRLFMLKLDQKTGAITLDTAFHDADGKVGFNFDNRQWPDGWTGSANPHGVVFSR
;
A
#
# COMPACT_ATOMS: atom_id res chain seq x y z
N MET A 1 7.75 12.15 -9.21
CA MET A 1 7.21 11.00 -8.49
C MET A 1 7.53 9.71 -9.23
N PHE A 2 7.48 8.61 -8.53
CA PHE A 2 7.72 7.27 -9.05
C PHE A 2 6.44 6.46 -8.97
N ALA A 3 5.99 5.89 -10.08
CA ALA A 3 4.80 5.04 -10.15
C ALA A 3 5.22 3.62 -10.57
N TRP A 4 4.91 2.64 -9.77
CA TRP A 4 5.13 1.23 -10.05
C TRP A 4 4.00 0.72 -10.92
N ALA A 5 4.29 0.24 -12.13
CA ALA A 5 3.30 -0.11 -13.15
C ALA A 5 3.65 -1.41 -13.86
N GLY A 6 2.64 -2.19 -14.20
CA GLY A 6 2.76 -3.43 -14.96
C GLY A 6 1.99 -3.39 -16.27
N ASP A 7 2.54 -4.06 -17.30
CA ASP A 7 1.86 -4.23 -18.60
C ASP A 7 0.66 -5.17 -18.44
N ILE A 8 -0.53 -4.66 -18.70
CA ILE A 8 -1.80 -5.40 -18.56
C ILE A 8 -1.85 -6.64 -19.44
N ASP A 9 -1.29 -6.53 -20.65
CA ASP A 9 -1.27 -7.61 -21.62
C ASP A 9 -0.13 -8.62 -21.39
N GLN A 10 0.77 -8.34 -20.44
CA GLN A 10 1.95 -9.15 -20.12
C GLN A 10 2.88 -9.39 -21.34
N LYS A 11 2.97 -8.42 -22.24
CA LYS A 11 3.85 -8.45 -23.43
C LYS A 11 5.15 -7.70 -23.20
N GLY A 12 5.07 -6.61 -22.43
CA GLY A 12 6.21 -5.86 -21.95
C GLY A 12 6.56 -6.22 -20.51
N ASN A 13 7.70 -5.75 -20.04
CA ASN A 13 8.12 -5.95 -18.67
C ASN A 13 7.48 -4.90 -17.74
N ASP A 14 7.21 -5.30 -16.50
CA ASP A 14 6.81 -4.39 -15.44
C ASP A 14 7.89 -3.34 -15.18
N PHE A 15 7.51 -2.11 -14.86
CA PHE A 15 8.42 -0.98 -14.85
C PHE A 15 8.09 0.08 -13.80
N LEU A 16 9.12 0.80 -13.38
CA LEU A 16 8.99 2.01 -12.58
C LEU A 16 8.95 3.24 -13.52
N ALA A 17 7.84 3.96 -13.54
CA ALA A 17 7.70 5.22 -14.28
C ALA A 17 8.10 6.41 -13.42
N VAL A 18 8.86 7.34 -13.99
CA VAL A 18 9.19 8.64 -13.38
C VAL A 18 8.35 9.71 -14.05
N ILE A 19 7.51 10.39 -13.27
CA ILE A 19 6.57 11.40 -13.75
C ILE A 19 6.89 12.72 -13.06
N ASP A 20 6.89 13.81 -13.81
CA ASP A 20 7.09 15.15 -13.24
C ASP A 20 5.90 15.53 -12.37
N ALA A 21 6.15 15.71 -11.08
CA ALA A 21 5.14 16.06 -10.08
C ALA A 21 5.33 17.48 -9.51
N ASP A 22 6.21 18.30 -10.10
CA ASP A 22 6.42 19.68 -9.68
C ASP A 22 5.37 20.61 -10.32
N PRO A 23 4.42 21.18 -9.56
CA PRO A 23 3.39 22.08 -10.10
C PRO A 23 3.96 23.36 -10.75
N GLY A 24 5.20 23.70 -10.46
CA GLY A 24 5.92 24.82 -11.08
C GLY A 24 6.61 24.48 -12.40
N SER A 25 6.67 23.19 -12.74
CA SER A 25 7.33 22.74 -13.97
C SER A 25 6.44 22.93 -15.21
N ARG A 26 7.10 23.14 -16.36
CA ARG A 26 6.40 23.17 -17.66
C ARG A 26 5.99 21.78 -18.15
N THR A 27 6.58 20.74 -17.56
CA THR A 27 6.34 19.34 -17.88
C THR A 27 5.53 18.63 -16.79
N TYR A 28 4.82 19.41 -15.94
CA TYR A 28 3.99 18.86 -14.86
C TYR A 28 2.98 17.85 -15.39
N GLY A 29 3.12 16.59 -14.98
CA GLY A 29 2.34 15.45 -15.44
C GLY A 29 2.95 14.68 -16.61
N HIS A 30 4.14 15.05 -17.13
CA HIS A 30 4.78 14.32 -18.21
C HIS A 30 5.66 13.17 -17.71
N LEU A 31 5.81 12.15 -18.54
CA LEU A 31 6.78 11.08 -18.33
C LEU A 31 8.20 11.62 -18.51
N MET A 32 9.06 11.35 -17.52
CA MET A 32 10.47 11.77 -17.54
C MET A 32 11.41 10.61 -17.86
N ALA A 33 11.14 9.42 -17.30
CA ALA A 33 11.95 8.22 -17.49
C ALA A 33 11.14 6.96 -17.16
N THR A 34 11.64 5.81 -17.58
CA THR A 34 11.19 4.49 -17.11
C THR A 34 12.37 3.61 -16.78
N THR A 35 12.18 2.67 -15.87
CA THR A 35 13.11 1.58 -15.59
C THR A 35 12.37 0.27 -15.61
N VAL A 36 12.65 -0.56 -16.58
CA VAL A 36 12.03 -1.87 -16.74
C VAL A 36 12.71 -2.90 -15.84
N THR A 37 11.91 -3.87 -15.38
CA THR A 37 12.41 -5.07 -14.70
C THR A 37 12.58 -6.22 -15.70
N ASP A 38 12.87 -7.40 -15.18
CA ASP A 38 12.88 -8.67 -15.94
C ASP A 38 11.62 -9.50 -15.69
N GLN A 39 10.52 -8.87 -15.20
CA GLN A 39 9.27 -9.53 -14.83
C GLN A 39 8.12 -9.05 -15.72
N GLN A 40 7.19 -9.95 -16.04
CA GLN A 40 6.05 -9.72 -16.91
C GLN A 40 4.77 -10.29 -16.29
N THR A 41 4.30 -9.73 -15.17
CA THR A 41 3.05 -10.20 -14.54
C THR A 41 1.88 -9.26 -14.77
N GLY A 42 2.15 -7.97 -15.00
CA GLY A 42 1.12 -6.95 -15.05
C GLY A 42 0.42 -6.70 -13.70
N GLN A 43 0.83 -7.39 -12.64
CA GLN A 43 0.22 -7.30 -11.31
C GLN A 43 1.22 -6.81 -10.25
N VAL A 44 1.91 -5.77 -10.60
CA VAL A 44 2.71 -4.99 -9.64
C VAL A 44 1.82 -4.49 -8.50
N HIS A 45 2.39 -4.30 -7.31
CA HIS A 45 1.60 -3.98 -6.14
C HIS A 45 2.15 -2.78 -5.38
N HIS A 46 2.66 -2.93 -4.17
CA HIS A 46 3.06 -1.81 -3.33
C HIS A 46 4.48 -1.32 -3.63
N THR A 47 4.69 -0.02 -3.42
CA THR A 47 5.98 0.59 -3.09
C THR A 47 6.02 0.91 -1.60
N GLU A 48 7.14 1.39 -1.06
CA GLU A 48 7.12 2.13 0.19
C GLU A 48 6.18 3.36 0.04
N TYR A 49 5.54 3.78 1.12
CA TYR A 49 4.59 4.92 1.11
C TYR A 49 5.29 6.28 1.07
N THR A 50 6.55 6.32 1.47
CA THR A 50 7.37 7.53 1.51
C THR A 50 8.75 7.25 0.95
N MET A 51 9.31 8.20 0.21
CA MET A 51 10.65 8.07 -0.35
C MET A 51 11.69 7.87 0.76
N PRO A 52 12.47 6.78 0.72
CA PRO A 52 13.56 6.57 1.67
C PRO A 52 14.69 7.60 1.50
N ALA A 53 15.34 7.95 2.61
CA ALA A 53 16.47 8.90 2.59
C ALA A 53 17.67 8.38 1.80
N SER A 54 17.81 7.07 1.74
CA SER A 54 18.88 6.39 0.99
C SER A 54 18.67 6.43 -0.53
N GLY A 55 17.44 6.67 -1.00
CA GLY A 55 17.07 6.53 -2.40
C GLY A 55 17.01 5.07 -2.88
N MET A 56 16.97 4.10 -1.95
CA MET A 56 16.79 2.68 -2.25
C MET A 56 15.32 2.30 -1.99
N LEU A 57 14.50 2.36 -3.04
CA LEU A 57 13.05 2.20 -2.99
C LEU A 57 12.66 0.73 -3.15
N PHE A 58 11.94 0.20 -2.17
CA PHE A 58 11.37 -1.16 -2.24
C PHE A 58 10.00 -1.15 -2.91
N ALA A 59 9.79 -2.14 -3.78
CA ALA A 59 8.51 -2.40 -4.43
C ALA A 59 8.33 -3.90 -4.64
N ASN A 60 7.09 -4.38 -4.72
CA ASN A 60 6.82 -5.78 -4.99
C ASN A 60 5.95 -6.00 -6.22
N ASP A 61 6.17 -7.15 -6.82
CA ASP A 61 5.23 -7.81 -7.70
C ASP A 61 4.60 -8.96 -6.88
N HIS A 62 3.34 -8.82 -6.56
CA HIS A 62 2.68 -9.77 -5.67
C HIS A 62 2.49 -11.13 -6.33
N VAL A 63 2.09 -11.19 -7.60
CA VAL A 63 1.85 -12.46 -8.31
C VAL A 63 3.14 -13.23 -8.54
N ALA A 64 4.22 -12.54 -8.91
CA ALA A 64 5.53 -13.20 -9.01
C ALA A 64 6.14 -13.52 -7.63
N GLY A 65 5.56 -13.05 -6.54
CA GLY A 65 6.12 -13.16 -5.20
C GLY A 65 7.49 -12.50 -5.09
N ARG A 66 7.73 -11.40 -5.82
CA ARG A 66 9.06 -10.82 -6.00
C ARG A 66 9.18 -9.42 -5.43
N THR A 67 10.28 -9.15 -4.74
CA THR A 67 10.69 -7.82 -4.31
C THR A 67 11.71 -7.25 -5.28
N PHE A 68 11.56 -5.97 -5.61
CA PHE A 68 12.56 -5.16 -6.30
C PHE A 68 13.03 -4.03 -5.39
N VAL A 69 14.31 -3.74 -5.41
CA VAL A 69 14.90 -2.55 -4.79
C VAL A 69 15.44 -1.67 -5.90
N PHE A 70 14.84 -0.50 -6.08
CA PHE A 70 15.25 0.46 -7.09
C PHE A 70 16.20 1.49 -6.49
N ASP A 71 17.34 1.72 -7.13
CA ASP A 71 18.19 2.88 -6.87
C ASP A 71 17.62 4.08 -7.64
N VAL A 72 16.99 5.00 -6.91
CA VAL A 72 16.34 6.20 -7.45
C VAL A 72 17.05 7.50 -7.04
N ARG A 73 18.34 7.40 -6.64
CA ARG A 73 19.16 8.58 -6.28
C ARG A 73 19.36 9.53 -7.43
N ASP A 74 19.47 9.01 -8.65
CA ASP A 74 19.30 9.79 -9.89
C ASP A 74 17.89 9.51 -10.43
N PRO A 75 16.93 10.43 -10.24
CA PRO A 75 15.55 10.19 -10.62
C PRO A 75 15.31 10.09 -12.12
N LEU A 76 16.24 10.56 -12.94
CA LEU A 76 16.14 10.44 -14.40
C LEU A 76 16.79 9.16 -14.95
N HIS A 77 17.57 8.45 -14.13
CA HIS A 77 18.22 7.20 -14.48
C HIS A 77 18.06 6.18 -13.35
N PRO A 78 16.82 5.88 -12.92
CA PRO A 78 16.59 4.85 -11.92
C PRO A 78 17.02 3.49 -12.46
N LYS A 79 17.36 2.56 -11.57
CA LYS A 79 17.78 1.21 -11.94
C LYS A 79 17.39 0.20 -10.88
N VAL A 80 17.14 -1.04 -11.29
CA VAL A 80 17.01 -2.16 -10.37
C VAL A 80 18.40 -2.44 -9.76
N ALA A 81 18.50 -2.29 -8.45
CA ALA A 81 19.74 -2.55 -7.70
C ALA A 81 19.83 -4.00 -7.27
N VAL A 82 18.73 -4.57 -6.76
CA VAL A 82 18.62 -5.96 -6.34
C VAL A 82 17.16 -6.42 -6.47
N SER A 83 16.96 -7.73 -6.63
CA SER A 83 15.63 -8.35 -6.54
C SER A 83 15.73 -9.75 -5.96
N PHE A 84 14.67 -10.20 -5.29
CA PHE A 84 14.60 -11.54 -4.69
C PHE A 84 13.13 -11.98 -4.56
N THR A 85 12.89 -13.30 -4.49
CA THR A 85 11.55 -13.88 -4.38
C THR A 85 11.23 -14.40 -3.00
N GLU A 86 12.27 -14.79 -2.24
CA GLU A 86 12.13 -15.43 -0.94
C GLU A 86 13.14 -14.85 0.03
N MET A 87 12.75 -14.77 1.32
CA MET A 87 13.69 -14.42 2.37
C MET A 87 13.32 -15.11 3.68
N ALA A 88 14.30 -15.74 4.33
CA ALA A 88 14.16 -16.45 5.61
C ALA A 88 13.04 -17.52 5.63
N GLY A 89 12.74 -18.14 4.48
CA GLY A 89 11.67 -19.13 4.35
C GLY A 89 10.27 -18.52 4.18
N TYR A 90 10.17 -17.22 3.88
CA TYR A 90 8.93 -16.53 3.59
C TYR A 90 8.90 -16.03 2.14
N SER A 91 7.72 -16.02 1.53
CA SER A 91 7.47 -15.59 0.15
C SER A 91 6.25 -14.67 0.05
N HIS A 92 6.01 -14.13 -1.13
CA HIS A 92 4.91 -13.19 -1.41
C HIS A 92 4.96 -11.96 -0.51
N PRO A 93 5.98 -11.08 -0.69
CA PRO A 93 6.07 -9.81 0.02
C PRO A 93 4.85 -8.93 -0.32
N HIS A 94 4.33 -8.20 0.68
CA HIS A 94 3.19 -7.33 0.46
C HIS A 94 3.50 -5.86 0.74
N SER A 95 3.82 -5.49 1.97
CA SER A 95 4.07 -4.09 2.36
C SER A 95 5.48 -3.88 2.88
N PHE A 96 6.00 -2.68 2.66
CA PHE A 96 7.34 -2.26 3.04
C PHE A 96 7.29 -0.98 3.88
N LEU A 97 7.79 -1.01 5.10
CA LEU A 97 7.84 0.12 6.01
C LEU A 97 9.26 0.42 6.45
N ARG A 98 9.69 1.66 6.30
CA ARG A 98 11.01 2.12 6.71
C ARG A 98 11.07 2.29 8.23
N LEU A 99 12.04 1.65 8.86
CA LEU A 99 12.35 1.79 10.28
C LEU A 99 13.27 2.99 10.55
N PRO A 100 13.33 3.51 11.81
CA PRO A 100 14.23 4.61 12.16
C PRO A 100 15.72 4.31 11.96
N ASN A 101 16.12 3.02 11.98
CA ASN A 101 17.50 2.60 11.71
C ASN A 101 17.86 2.59 10.21
N GLY A 102 16.90 2.92 9.33
CA GLY A 102 17.08 2.91 7.89
C GLY A 102 16.77 1.59 7.20
N HIS A 103 16.55 0.50 7.93
CA HIS A 103 16.13 -0.77 7.36
C HIS A 103 14.65 -0.75 6.94
N VAL A 104 14.24 -1.73 6.14
CA VAL A 104 12.85 -1.97 5.78
C VAL A 104 12.33 -3.15 6.58
N LEU A 105 11.17 -3.00 7.20
CA LEU A 105 10.39 -4.11 7.69
C LEU A 105 9.33 -4.43 6.63
N ALA A 106 9.31 -5.69 6.18
CA ALA A 106 8.41 -6.19 5.16
C ALA A 106 7.48 -7.26 5.73
N SER A 107 6.23 -7.28 5.27
CA SER A 107 5.31 -8.39 5.46
C SER A 107 5.44 -9.38 4.31
N PHE A 108 5.53 -10.67 4.63
CA PHE A 108 5.54 -11.76 3.68
C PHE A 108 4.35 -12.67 4.00
N GLN A 109 3.44 -12.82 3.04
CA GLN A 109 2.16 -13.46 3.30
C GLN A 109 2.26 -14.96 3.55
N ASN A 110 3.22 -15.64 2.93
CA ASN A 110 3.35 -17.09 2.98
C ASN A 110 4.67 -17.53 3.61
N ALA A 111 4.64 -18.66 4.32
CA ALA A 111 5.84 -19.41 4.70
C ALA A 111 5.97 -20.64 3.81
N HIS A 112 7.21 -21.10 3.55
CA HIS A 112 7.45 -22.39 2.91
C HIS A 112 7.24 -23.52 3.91
N ALA A 113 6.61 -24.60 3.47
CA ALA A 113 6.54 -25.82 4.28
C ALA A 113 7.97 -26.35 4.55
N PRO A 114 8.31 -26.68 5.79
CA PRO A 114 9.65 -27.19 6.12
C PRO A 114 10.01 -28.40 5.26
N GLY A 115 11.11 -28.29 4.49
CA GLY A 115 11.71 -29.39 3.73
C GLY A 115 11.15 -29.62 2.31
N THR A 116 10.23 -28.83 1.81
CA THR A 116 9.67 -29.03 0.46
C THR A 116 10.35 -28.20 -0.62
N GLY A 117 10.97 -27.07 -0.27
CA GLY A 117 11.59 -26.14 -1.25
C GLY A 117 10.60 -25.55 -2.28
N ALA A 118 9.34 -25.94 -2.20
CA ALA A 118 8.27 -25.39 -3.03
C ALA A 118 7.49 -24.34 -2.23
N PRO A 119 7.09 -23.22 -2.85
CA PRO A 119 6.11 -22.34 -2.23
C PRO A 119 4.87 -23.20 -1.97
N ASP A 120 4.51 -23.32 -0.69
CA ASP A 120 3.25 -23.97 -0.38
C ASP A 120 2.16 -23.10 -1.00
N ALA A 121 1.25 -23.71 -1.74
CA ALA A 121 0.14 -23.01 -2.37
C ALA A 121 -0.89 -22.54 -1.32
N GLY A 122 -0.39 -21.93 -0.24
CA GLY A 122 -1.11 -21.02 0.64
C GLY A 122 -2.11 -21.63 1.61
N MET A 123 -2.12 -22.92 1.82
CA MET A 123 -3.12 -23.49 2.74
C MET A 123 -2.45 -23.94 4.06
N GLY A 124 -2.59 -23.11 5.08
CA GLY A 124 -2.35 -23.53 6.47
C GLY A 124 -1.03 -23.09 7.12
N ILE A 125 -0.19 -22.28 6.48
CA ILE A 125 1.05 -21.77 7.08
C ILE A 125 1.00 -20.25 7.18
N SER A 126 1.12 -19.72 8.39
CA SER A 126 1.20 -18.28 8.64
C SER A 126 2.45 -17.69 7.99
N GLY A 127 2.33 -16.45 7.52
CA GLY A 127 3.45 -15.71 6.93
C GLY A 127 4.49 -15.25 7.94
N GLY A 128 5.26 -14.23 7.57
CA GLY A 128 6.31 -13.69 8.42
C GLY A 128 6.58 -12.21 8.22
N LEU A 129 7.30 -11.66 9.18
CA LEU A 129 7.85 -10.31 9.16
C LEU A 129 9.36 -10.42 8.94
N VAL A 130 9.89 -9.65 8.01
CA VAL A 130 11.30 -9.69 7.64
C VAL A 130 11.89 -8.29 7.66
N GLU A 131 12.95 -8.07 8.42
CA GLU A 131 13.75 -6.84 8.39
C GLU A 131 14.91 -7.01 7.42
N ILE A 132 15.04 -6.05 6.50
CA ILE A 132 15.92 -6.11 5.33
C ILE A 132 16.69 -4.78 5.23
N ASP A 133 17.98 -4.80 4.89
CA ASP A 133 18.74 -3.59 4.61
C ASP A 133 18.55 -3.09 3.16
N ASP A 134 19.12 -1.93 2.85
CA ASP A 134 19.07 -1.33 1.51
C ASP A 134 19.79 -2.15 0.42
N GLN A 135 20.60 -3.13 0.79
CA GLN A 135 21.30 -4.04 -0.11
C GLN A 135 20.51 -5.34 -0.33
N GLY A 136 19.29 -5.44 0.25
CA GLY A 136 18.45 -6.64 0.14
C GLY A 136 18.94 -7.78 1.03
N GLN A 137 19.72 -7.49 2.08
CA GLN A 137 20.24 -8.53 2.98
C GLN A 137 19.30 -8.70 4.18
N LEU A 138 19.09 -9.96 4.55
CA LEU A 138 18.32 -10.31 5.74
C LEU A 138 19.01 -9.81 7.02
N ILE A 139 18.27 -9.10 7.86
CA ILE A 139 18.71 -8.71 9.20
C ILE A 139 18.12 -9.65 10.24
N ARG A 140 16.80 -9.81 10.25
CA ARG A 140 16.07 -10.74 11.14
C ARG A 140 14.69 -11.02 10.55
N ALA A 141 14.08 -12.11 11.03
CA ALA A 141 12.72 -12.49 10.66
C ALA A 141 11.98 -13.10 11.84
N ALA A 142 10.63 -13.06 11.80
CA ALA A 142 9.79 -13.71 12.77
C ALA A 142 8.49 -14.21 12.11
N SER A 143 8.01 -15.38 12.56
CA SER A 143 6.74 -15.93 12.10
C SER A 143 5.55 -15.19 12.73
N THR A 144 4.49 -14.98 11.93
CA THR A 144 3.22 -14.44 12.41
C THR A 144 2.34 -15.51 13.07
N ALA A 145 2.75 -16.76 13.06
CA ALA A 145 1.99 -17.84 13.69
C ALA A 145 1.75 -17.57 15.19
N ASP A 146 0.51 -17.77 15.63
CA ASP A 146 0.11 -17.72 17.04
C ASP A 146 -0.59 -19.03 17.39
N PRO A 147 -0.03 -19.86 18.33
CA PRO A 147 -0.64 -21.12 18.70
C PRO A 147 -2.08 -21.01 19.27
N LYS A 148 -2.47 -19.83 19.75
CA LYS A 148 -3.84 -19.57 20.23
C LYS A 148 -4.83 -19.36 19.08
N PHE A 149 -4.33 -19.15 17.88
CA PHE A 149 -5.07 -18.92 16.63
C PHE A 149 -4.66 -19.94 15.56
N ALA A 150 -4.47 -21.20 15.97
CA ALA A 150 -3.96 -22.27 15.10
C ALA A 150 -4.85 -22.56 13.89
N ASP A 151 -6.14 -22.25 13.99
CA ASP A 151 -7.12 -22.44 12.90
C ASP A 151 -7.26 -21.19 12.02
N ALA A 152 -6.56 -20.09 12.35
CA ALA A 152 -6.59 -18.86 11.57
C ALA A 152 -5.36 -18.75 10.67
N MET A 153 -5.57 -18.35 9.41
CA MET A 153 -4.47 -17.94 8.55
C MET A 153 -3.99 -16.55 8.95
N LEU A 154 -2.77 -16.48 9.49
CA LEU A 154 -2.15 -15.22 9.91
C LEU A 154 -1.21 -14.74 8.81
N MET A 155 -1.80 -14.26 7.71
CA MET A 155 -1.11 -13.74 6.54
C MET A 155 -0.90 -12.22 6.72
N PRO A 156 0.32 -11.77 7.06
CA PRO A 156 0.55 -10.36 7.33
C PRO A 156 0.40 -9.53 6.05
N TYR A 157 -0.54 -8.59 6.08
CA TYR A 157 -0.83 -7.72 4.94
C TYR A 157 -0.01 -6.42 5.03
N SER A 158 -0.28 -5.60 6.01
CA SER A 158 0.40 -4.33 6.18
C SER A 158 0.86 -4.07 7.61
N LEU A 159 1.67 -3.05 7.78
CA LEU A 159 2.48 -2.80 8.96
C LEU A 159 2.36 -1.33 9.41
N LEU A 160 2.31 -1.09 10.71
CA LEU A 160 2.45 0.25 11.30
C LEU A 160 3.42 0.22 12.48
N PRO A 161 4.68 0.63 12.31
CA PRO A 161 5.62 0.76 13.39
C PRO A 161 5.29 1.99 14.26
N LEU A 162 5.35 1.80 15.58
CA LEU A 162 5.13 2.81 16.62
C LEU A 162 6.35 2.86 17.55
N PRO A 163 7.49 3.39 17.07
CA PRO A 163 8.78 3.31 17.79
C PRO A 163 8.74 4.01 19.14
N GLY A 164 7.95 5.08 19.29
CA GLY A 164 7.84 5.84 20.56
C GLY A 164 7.28 5.03 21.73
N ILE A 165 6.62 3.90 21.47
CA ILE A 165 6.04 3.00 22.48
C ILE A 165 6.49 1.54 22.33
N ASP A 166 7.51 1.29 21.47
CA ASP A 166 8.00 -0.05 21.13
C ASP A 166 6.88 -1.00 20.69
N ARG A 167 6.03 -0.57 19.79
CA ARG A 167 4.97 -1.40 19.20
C ARG A 167 5.05 -1.42 17.68
N LEU A 168 4.58 -2.54 17.14
CA LEU A 168 4.27 -2.70 15.73
C LEU A 168 2.87 -3.29 15.65
N VAL A 169 2.01 -2.72 14.82
CA VAL A 169 0.70 -3.29 14.49
C VAL A 169 0.79 -3.91 13.11
N VAL A 170 0.29 -5.12 12.97
CA VAL A 170 0.28 -5.91 11.74
C VAL A 170 -1.16 -6.33 11.48
N THR A 171 -1.67 -6.07 10.29
CA THR A 171 -2.97 -6.57 9.84
C THR A 171 -2.78 -7.92 9.15
N ASN A 172 -3.77 -8.80 9.27
CA ASN A 172 -3.75 -10.10 8.60
C ASN A 172 -4.91 -10.17 7.61
N SER A 173 -4.57 -10.27 6.33
CA SER A 173 -5.52 -10.37 5.22
C SER A 173 -4.92 -11.22 4.11
N SER A 174 -5.74 -12.03 3.47
CA SER A 174 -5.31 -12.77 2.29
C SER A 174 -5.39 -11.89 1.05
N MET A 175 -4.41 -12.00 0.17
CA MET A 175 -4.47 -11.49 -1.20
C MET A 175 -5.09 -12.50 -2.18
N HIS A 176 -5.45 -13.66 -1.70
CA HIS A 176 -6.10 -14.71 -2.47
C HIS A 176 -7.54 -14.85 -1.97
N ASP A 177 -8.47 -15.17 -2.88
CA ASP A 177 -9.86 -15.52 -2.56
C ASP A 177 -9.91 -16.91 -1.88
N ILE A 178 -9.32 -16.99 -0.69
CA ILE A 178 -9.27 -18.22 0.11
C ILE A 178 -9.89 -17.99 1.49
N ASP A 179 -10.77 -18.91 1.88
CA ASP A 179 -11.21 -19.05 3.26
C ASP A 179 -10.07 -19.61 4.15
N PRO A 180 -9.96 -19.16 5.40
CA PRO A 180 -10.79 -18.19 6.08
C PRO A 180 -10.45 -16.74 5.79
N ILE A 181 -11.46 -15.88 5.78
CA ILE A 181 -11.36 -14.44 5.65
C ILE A 181 -10.56 -13.86 6.83
N GLY A 182 -9.66 -12.88 6.55
CA GLY A 182 -8.89 -12.23 7.60
C GLY A 182 -9.77 -11.35 8.50
N HIS A 183 -9.69 -11.55 9.81
CA HIS A 183 -10.41 -10.76 10.81
C HIS A 183 -9.50 -10.30 11.95
N THR A 184 -8.19 -10.47 11.81
CA THR A 184 -7.27 -10.28 12.92
C THR A 184 -6.25 -9.21 12.66
N TYR A 185 -5.74 -8.64 13.75
CA TYR A 185 -4.52 -7.87 13.76
C TYR A 185 -3.60 -8.37 14.87
N GLN A 186 -2.32 -8.09 14.73
CA GLN A 186 -1.30 -8.47 15.69
C GLN A 186 -0.58 -7.26 16.27
N ILE A 187 -0.23 -7.35 17.53
CA ILE A 187 0.61 -6.37 18.24
C ILE A 187 1.93 -7.05 18.58
N TRP A 188 3.02 -6.40 18.20
CA TRP A 188 4.39 -6.88 18.39
C TRP A 188 5.23 -5.88 19.18
N SER A 189 6.28 -6.35 19.84
CA SER A 189 7.40 -5.49 20.23
C SER A 189 8.25 -5.21 18.99
N LEU A 190 8.38 -3.95 18.62
CA LEU A 190 9.13 -3.52 17.44
C LEU A 190 10.64 -3.81 17.60
N SER A 191 11.19 -3.52 18.78
CA SER A 191 12.61 -3.68 19.05
C SER A 191 13.08 -5.14 19.00
N SER A 192 12.27 -6.07 19.53
CA SER A 192 12.60 -7.50 19.58
C SER A 192 12.00 -8.35 18.46
N LEU A 193 11.08 -7.78 17.69
CA LEU A 193 10.25 -8.46 16.69
C LEU A 193 9.54 -9.69 17.29
N LYS A 194 9.03 -9.55 18.51
CA LYS A 194 8.33 -10.59 19.25
C LYS A 194 6.82 -10.32 19.21
N LEU A 195 6.04 -11.34 18.82
CA LEU A 195 4.59 -11.32 18.92
C LEU A 195 4.18 -11.16 20.38
N LEU A 196 3.37 -10.18 20.69
CA LEU A 196 2.81 -9.94 22.01
C LEU A 196 1.39 -10.49 22.09
N ARG A 197 0.56 -10.28 21.06
CA ARG A 197 -0.80 -10.80 20.97
C ARG A 197 -1.39 -10.72 19.56
N THR A 198 -2.35 -11.57 19.31
CA THR A 198 -3.28 -11.53 18.18
C THR A 198 -4.67 -11.20 18.72
N GLU A 199 -5.39 -10.30 18.05
CA GLU A 199 -6.72 -9.82 18.43
C GLU A 199 -7.64 -9.81 17.22
N TYR A 200 -8.95 -9.92 17.47
CA TYR A 200 -9.96 -9.76 16.42
C TYR A 200 -10.33 -8.29 16.22
N LEU A 201 -10.69 -7.94 14.98
CA LEU A 201 -11.38 -6.69 14.67
C LEU A 201 -12.86 -6.76 15.06
N ASP A 202 -13.52 -5.61 15.12
CA ASP A 202 -14.96 -5.51 15.30
C ASP A 202 -15.65 -5.70 13.93
N THR A 203 -16.25 -6.84 13.71
CA THR A 203 -16.95 -7.15 12.45
C THR A 203 -18.28 -6.40 12.29
N GLY A 204 -18.65 -5.53 13.27
CA GLY A 204 -19.94 -4.84 13.24
C GLY A 204 -21.14 -5.75 13.44
N GLY A 205 -20.91 -6.98 13.92
CA GLY A 205 -21.95 -8.01 14.13
C GLY A 205 -22.15 -8.95 12.94
N ASP A 206 -21.45 -8.72 11.83
CA ASP A 206 -21.39 -9.64 10.70
C ASP A 206 -20.24 -10.62 10.92
N GLN A 207 -20.54 -11.80 11.41
CA GLN A 207 -19.55 -12.86 11.69
C GLN A 207 -19.06 -13.53 10.42
N ASP A 208 -19.82 -13.41 9.33
CA ASP A 208 -19.53 -14.00 8.02
C ASP A 208 -19.07 -12.93 7.01
N GLY A 209 -18.97 -11.67 7.44
CA GLY A 209 -18.57 -10.55 6.57
C GLY A 209 -17.10 -10.61 6.18
N ASP A 210 -16.84 -10.31 4.92
CA ASP A 210 -15.49 -10.21 4.37
C ASP A 210 -14.80 -8.91 4.86
N VAL A 211 -14.21 -8.94 6.06
CA VAL A 211 -13.56 -7.78 6.67
C VAL A 211 -12.22 -7.51 6.02
N ASN A 212 -11.35 -8.50 5.94
CA ASN A 212 -9.98 -8.43 5.43
C ASN A 212 -9.28 -7.10 5.76
N PRO A 213 -8.70 -6.97 6.98
CA PRO A 213 -8.03 -5.75 7.40
C PRO A 213 -6.77 -5.51 6.57
N GLU A 214 -6.68 -4.33 5.98
CA GLU A 214 -5.59 -4.00 5.07
C GLU A 214 -4.63 -2.98 5.68
N GLU A 215 -4.87 -1.69 5.47
CA GLU A 215 -3.90 -0.64 5.69
C GLU A 215 -4.05 0.07 7.04
N PRO A 216 -3.15 -0.16 8.01
CA PRO A 216 -3.14 0.57 9.26
C PRO A 216 -2.49 1.95 9.07
N ARG A 217 -3.10 2.99 9.62
CA ARG A 217 -2.60 4.36 9.63
C ARG A 217 -2.69 4.95 11.03
N LEU A 218 -1.70 5.77 11.41
CA LEU A 218 -1.72 6.48 12.69
C LEU A 218 -2.71 7.65 12.60
N GLY A 219 -3.75 7.61 13.44
CA GLY A 219 -4.70 8.68 13.58
C GLY A 219 -4.13 9.88 14.37
N PRO A 220 -4.75 11.06 14.24
CA PRO A 220 -4.26 12.29 14.88
C PRO A 220 -4.32 12.26 16.42
N ASP A 221 -5.10 11.37 17.00
CA ASP A 221 -5.21 11.16 18.46
C ASP A 221 -4.33 10.00 18.97
N GLY A 222 -3.47 9.44 18.11
CA GLY A 222 -2.62 8.29 18.44
C GLY A 222 -3.33 6.94 18.39
N SER A 223 -4.61 6.88 18.06
CA SER A 223 -5.27 5.62 17.71
C SER A 223 -4.83 5.14 16.32
N ILE A 224 -5.08 3.88 16.01
CA ILE A 224 -4.76 3.32 14.71
C ILE A 224 -6.07 3.15 13.95
N LEU A 225 -6.10 3.66 12.74
CA LEU A 225 -7.20 3.47 11.81
C LEU A 225 -6.79 2.42 10.80
N VAL A 226 -7.56 1.35 10.70
CA VAL A 226 -7.34 0.26 9.76
C VAL A 226 -8.44 0.29 8.71
N GLN A 227 -8.04 0.46 7.47
CA GLN A 227 -8.95 0.29 6.34
C GLN A 227 -9.12 -1.21 6.07
N THR A 228 -10.32 -1.61 5.66
CA THR A 228 -10.67 -3.00 5.37
C THR A 228 -11.21 -3.16 3.94
N LEU A 229 -11.07 -4.35 3.36
CA LEU A 229 -11.50 -4.66 1.99
C LEU A 229 -12.99 -4.38 1.77
N ASN A 230 -13.84 -4.65 2.79
CA ASN A 230 -15.28 -4.33 2.75
C ASN A 230 -15.59 -2.83 2.96
N CYS A 231 -14.58 -1.96 2.81
CA CYS A 231 -14.71 -0.50 2.93
C CYS A 231 -15.03 0.01 4.34
N GLY A 232 -14.67 -0.71 5.38
CA GLY A 232 -14.74 -0.26 6.76
C GLY A 232 -13.50 0.56 7.17
N ILE A 233 -13.67 1.38 8.19
CA ILE A 233 -12.58 1.96 8.98
C ILE A 233 -12.73 1.47 10.42
N GLU A 234 -11.79 0.61 10.81
CA GLU A 234 -11.65 0.15 12.18
C GLU A 234 -10.73 1.09 12.97
N ARG A 235 -11.12 1.43 14.19
CA ARG A 235 -10.29 2.20 15.11
C ARG A 235 -9.76 1.32 16.22
N ILE A 236 -8.44 1.12 16.26
CA ILE A 236 -7.76 0.37 17.32
C ILE A 236 -7.19 1.36 18.34
N THR A 237 -7.45 1.09 19.62
CA THR A 237 -6.95 1.86 20.76
C THR A 237 -6.28 0.94 21.76
N GLY A 238 -5.48 1.48 22.69
CA GLY A 238 -4.90 0.71 23.80
C GLY A 238 -3.77 -0.25 23.40
N VAL A 239 -3.13 -0.07 22.23
CA VAL A 239 -2.05 -0.96 21.74
C VAL A 239 -0.80 -0.99 22.64
N ALA A 240 -0.63 0.03 23.49
CA ALA A 240 0.43 0.07 24.49
C ALA A 240 0.07 -0.68 25.79
N THR A 241 -1.18 -1.11 25.94
CA THR A 241 -1.73 -1.72 27.16
C THR A 241 -2.03 -3.20 26.96
N ASP A 242 -2.51 -3.86 28.01
CA ASP A 242 -2.97 -5.25 27.95
C ASP A 242 -4.43 -5.39 27.48
N HIS A 243 -5.07 -4.28 27.10
CA HIS A 243 -6.48 -4.23 26.71
C HIS A 243 -6.69 -3.42 25.42
N PRO A 244 -6.08 -3.84 24.28
CA PRO A 244 -6.37 -3.22 23.01
C PRO A 244 -7.84 -3.46 22.64
N ARG A 245 -8.42 -2.53 21.89
CA ARG A 245 -9.80 -2.62 21.43
C ARG A 245 -9.88 -2.10 20.01
N ALA A 246 -10.52 -2.88 19.16
CA ALA A 246 -10.94 -2.44 17.82
C ALA A 246 -12.42 -2.05 17.86
N LYS A 247 -12.82 -1.11 17.03
CA LYS A 247 -14.19 -0.70 16.83
C LYS A 247 -14.39 -0.18 15.43
N LEU A 248 -15.40 -0.69 14.72
CA LEU A 248 -15.84 -0.13 13.46
C LEU A 248 -16.40 1.29 13.68
N VAL A 249 -15.82 2.30 13.02
CA VAL A 249 -16.16 3.72 13.22
C VAL A 249 -16.75 4.37 11.99
N HIS A 250 -16.56 3.77 10.79
CA HIS A 250 -17.12 4.27 9.53
C HIS A 250 -17.22 3.14 8.51
N MET A 251 -18.22 3.24 7.62
CA MET A 251 -18.37 2.38 6.45
C MET A 251 -18.56 3.26 5.21
N PHE A 252 -17.72 3.06 4.20
CA PHE A 252 -17.96 3.60 2.87
C PHE A 252 -18.89 2.66 2.08
N PRO A 253 -19.54 3.14 1.03
CA PRO A 253 -20.33 2.26 0.16
C PRO A 253 -19.43 1.33 -0.67
N GLY A 254 -19.93 0.13 -0.99
CA GLY A 254 -19.26 -0.83 -1.84
C GLY A 254 -18.26 -1.71 -1.11
N SER A 255 -17.28 -2.20 -1.85
CA SER A 255 -16.17 -3.05 -1.38
C SER A 255 -14.89 -2.73 -2.16
N HIS A 256 -13.78 -3.36 -1.78
CA HIS A 256 -12.45 -3.18 -2.40
C HIS A 256 -11.92 -1.75 -2.27
N CYS A 257 -12.27 -1.05 -1.19
CA CYS A 257 -11.63 0.23 -0.87
C CYS A 257 -10.13 -0.01 -0.66
N GLY A 258 -9.32 0.80 -1.32
CA GLY A 258 -7.87 0.57 -1.32
C GLY A 258 -7.13 1.46 -0.30
N VAL A 259 -5.88 1.70 -0.59
CA VAL A 259 -4.90 2.31 0.32
C VAL A 259 -5.24 3.76 0.66
N PRO A 260 -5.52 4.10 1.95
CA PRO A 260 -5.79 5.46 2.39
C PRO A 260 -4.51 6.23 2.73
N THR A 261 -4.61 7.54 2.66
CA THR A 261 -3.60 8.45 3.23
C THR A 261 -4.21 9.37 4.28
N ILE A 262 -3.41 9.75 5.30
CA ILE A 262 -3.82 10.72 6.31
C ILE A 262 -2.97 11.98 6.17
N VAL A 263 -3.64 13.13 6.08
CA VAL A 263 -3.04 14.46 5.98
C VAL A 263 -3.59 15.31 7.11
N GLY A 264 -2.78 15.60 8.12
CA GLY A 264 -3.23 16.28 9.33
C GLY A 264 -4.35 15.51 10.03
N HIS A 265 -5.55 16.04 10.01
CA HIS A 265 -6.74 15.39 10.57
C HIS A 265 -7.75 14.96 9.50
N TYR A 266 -7.30 14.80 8.26
CA TYR A 266 -8.13 14.28 7.17
C TYR A 266 -7.62 12.92 6.69
N LEU A 267 -8.53 11.98 6.55
CA LEU A 267 -8.27 10.71 5.87
C LEU A 267 -8.85 10.79 4.46
N VAL A 268 -8.02 10.55 3.47
CA VAL A 268 -8.42 10.46 2.07
C VAL A 268 -8.48 8.97 1.70
N GLN A 269 -9.66 8.48 1.35
CA GLN A 269 -9.92 7.09 1.01
C GLN A 269 -10.30 6.94 -0.44
N SER A 270 -9.67 5.99 -1.14
CA SER A 270 -10.12 5.53 -2.44
C SER A 270 -11.37 4.66 -2.29
N VAL A 271 -12.43 4.96 -3.05
CA VAL A 271 -13.73 4.28 -2.98
C VAL A 271 -14.17 3.89 -4.39
N PRO A 272 -13.94 2.62 -4.79
CA PRO A 272 -14.14 2.17 -6.19
C PRO A 272 -15.56 2.36 -6.72
N ILE A 273 -16.59 2.09 -5.90
CA ILE A 273 -17.98 2.17 -6.35
C ILE A 273 -18.41 3.57 -6.82
N ILE A 274 -17.72 4.63 -6.35
CA ILE A 274 -17.95 6.00 -6.82
C ILE A 274 -16.91 6.44 -7.86
N ASN A 275 -16.00 5.56 -8.27
CA ASN A 275 -14.86 5.90 -9.14
C ASN A 275 -14.08 7.13 -8.65
N GLY A 276 -13.87 7.25 -7.34
CA GLY A 276 -13.35 8.48 -6.76
C GLY A 276 -12.81 8.32 -5.34
N VAL A 277 -12.66 9.44 -4.67
CA VAL A 277 -12.17 9.51 -3.30
C VAL A 277 -13.16 10.19 -2.38
N VAL A 278 -13.13 9.79 -1.10
CA VAL A 278 -13.90 10.42 -0.02
C VAL A 278 -12.93 10.92 1.04
N VAL A 279 -13.19 12.11 1.58
CA VAL A 279 -12.39 12.69 2.68
C VAL A 279 -13.21 12.67 3.97
N LEU A 280 -12.63 12.02 4.99
CA LEU A 280 -13.16 12.04 6.35
C LEU A 280 -12.39 13.02 7.22
N ASN A 281 -13.11 13.82 8.00
CA ASN A 281 -12.55 14.61 9.09
C ASN A 281 -12.38 13.73 10.34
N LEU A 282 -11.15 13.63 10.83
CA LEU A 282 -10.73 12.86 11.99
C LEU A 282 -10.57 13.72 13.26
N ALA A 283 -11.20 14.90 13.36
CA ALA A 283 -11.20 15.68 14.61
C ALA A 283 -11.76 14.86 15.79
N ASN A 284 -12.63 13.91 15.49
CA ASN A 284 -13.03 12.84 16.40
C ASN A 284 -12.88 11.49 15.68
N PRO A 285 -11.73 10.80 15.81
CA PRO A 285 -11.51 9.53 15.13
C PRO A 285 -12.47 8.39 15.54
N GLY A 286 -13.13 8.52 16.68
CA GLY A 286 -14.17 7.59 17.11
C GLY A 286 -15.54 7.80 16.42
N LYS A 287 -15.68 8.89 15.67
CA LYS A 287 -16.85 9.23 14.86
C LYS A 287 -16.43 10.11 13.69
N PRO A 288 -15.70 9.57 12.71
CA PRO A 288 -15.26 10.31 11.54
C PRO A 288 -16.47 10.86 10.77
N ALA A 289 -16.31 12.04 10.16
CA ALA A 289 -17.36 12.65 9.37
C ALA A 289 -16.89 12.92 7.95
N GLU A 290 -17.66 12.53 6.94
CA GLU A 290 -17.39 12.90 5.57
C GLU A 290 -17.51 14.41 5.40
N VAL A 291 -16.51 15.04 4.76
CA VAL A 291 -16.46 16.48 4.50
C VAL A 291 -16.38 16.81 3.03
N SER A 292 -15.86 15.92 2.21
CA SER A 292 -15.91 16.07 0.75
C SER A 292 -15.72 14.72 0.04
N ARG A 293 -16.11 14.68 -1.23
CA ARG A 293 -15.85 13.57 -2.16
C ARG A 293 -15.59 14.12 -3.55
N LEU A 294 -14.90 13.32 -4.36
CA LEU A 294 -14.61 13.67 -5.75
C LEU A 294 -14.65 12.41 -6.61
N GLU A 295 -15.49 12.42 -7.64
CA GLU A 295 -15.48 11.42 -8.70
C GLU A 295 -14.43 11.79 -9.75
N LEU A 296 -13.69 10.81 -10.24
CA LEU A 296 -12.54 11.01 -11.14
C LEU A 296 -12.77 10.47 -12.55
N GLY A 297 -13.79 9.65 -12.73
CA GLY A 297 -14.20 9.11 -14.02
C GLY A 297 -14.56 7.64 -13.95
N GLU A 298 -15.53 7.26 -14.78
CA GLU A 298 -16.01 5.88 -14.88
C GLU A 298 -14.86 4.94 -15.28
N GLY A 299 -14.79 3.79 -14.65
CA GLY A 299 -13.78 2.77 -14.91
C GLY A 299 -12.45 2.98 -14.21
N LEU A 300 -12.27 4.02 -13.36
CA LEU A 300 -11.01 4.21 -12.64
C LEU A 300 -10.77 3.10 -11.60
N ALA A 301 -11.81 2.70 -10.86
CA ALA A 301 -11.68 1.81 -9.69
C ALA A 301 -10.49 2.22 -8.82
N PRO A 302 -10.52 3.41 -8.17
CA PRO A 302 -9.36 3.96 -7.47
C PRO A 302 -8.91 3.03 -6.36
N HIS A 303 -7.57 2.89 -6.20
CA HIS A 303 -7.02 1.94 -5.25
C HIS A 303 -5.95 2.56 -4.35
N TRP A 304 -4.93 3.22 -4.89
CA TRP A 304 -3.87 3.81 -4.08
C TRP A 304 -4.04 5.32 -3.92
N THR A 305 -3.84 5.83 -2.70
CA THR A 305 -3.66 7.26 -2.46
C THR A 305 -2.30 7.53 -1.82
N GLY A 306 -1.64 8.62 -2.22
CA GLY A 306 -0.35 9.04 -1.66
C GLY A 306 -0.27 10.56 -1.50
N TRP A 307 0.45 11.04 -0.48
CA TRP A 307 0.57 12.47 -0.17
C TRP A 307 1.94 13.03 -0.55
N ASP A 308 1.94 14.08 -1.35
CA ASP A 308 3.10 14.94 -1.56
C ASP A 308 3.06 16.13 -0.59
N ALA A 309 3.87 16.05 0.46
CA ALA A 309 3.93 17.10 1.47
C ALA A 309 4.58 18.39 0.95
N LYS A 310 5.39 18.33 -0.11
CA LYS A 310 6.07 19.49 -0.70
C LYS A 310 5.13 20.31 -1.58
N ALA A 311 4.38 19.63 -2.43
CA ALA A 311 3.43 20.27 -3.35
C ALA A 311 2.02 20.38 -2.78
N GLU A 312 1.73 19.75 -1.64
CA GLU A 312 0.41 19.65 -1.01
C GLU A 312 -0.61 19.02 -1.97
N ARG A 313 -0.26 17.83 -2.49
CA ARG A 313 -1.07 17.09 -3.47
C ARG A 313 -1.31 15.66 -3.01
N VAL A 314 -2.45 15.14 -3.40
CA VAL A 314 -2.78 13.72 -3.27
C VAL A 314 -2.73 13.09 -4.67
N VAL A 315 -1.95 12.04 -4.83
CA VAL A 315 -2.00 11.20 -6.03
C VAL A 315 -3.02 10.10 -5.84
N VAL A 316 -3.71 9.73 -6.92
CA VAL A 316 -4.64 8.60 -6.96
C VAL A 316 -4.34 7.74 -8.18
N THR A 317 -4.12 6.42 -7.95
CA THR A 317 -4.11 5.42 -9.02
C THR A 317 -5.37 4.57 -8.96
N GLY A 318 -5.68 3.90 -10.05
CA GLY A 318 -6.80 2.95 -10.13
C GLY A 318 -6.36 1.65 -10.77
N ILE A 319 -7.12 0.61 -10.52
CA ILE A 319 -6.93 -0.76 -11.04
C ILE A 319 -7.99 -1.16 -12.05
N GLY A 320 -8.86 -0.23 -12.45
CA GLY A 320 -9.91 -0.46 -13.44
C GLY A 320 -9.46 -0.13 -14.87
N ASP A 321 -10.42 -0.08 -15.80
CA ASP A 321 -10.18 0.10 -17.24
C ASP A 321 -9.77 1.53 -17.64
N LEU A 322 -9.95 2.51 -16.77
CA LEU A 322 -9.43 3.85 -16.96
C LEU A 322 -7.98 3.92 -16.45
N HIS A 323 -7.04 3.55 -17.30
CA HIS A 323 -5.61 3.48 -16.99
C HIS A 323 -4.98 4.88 -16.87
N ARG A 324 -5.41 5.64 -15.85
CA ARG A 324 -4.98 7.03 -15.65
C ARG A 324 -4.73 7.31 -14.18
N LEU A 325 -3.65 8.00 -13.90
CA LEU A 325 -3.30 8.50 -12.58
C LEU A 325 -3.73 9.96 -12.46
N PHE A 326 -4.33 10.33 -11.34
CA PHE A 326 -4.79 11.69 -11.08
C PHE A 326 -4.04 12.35 -9.93
N MET A 327 -3.91 13.68 -10.02
CA MET A 327 -3.41 14.53 -8.96
C MET A 327 -4.53 15.40 -8.40
N LEU A 328 -4.66 15.46 -7.08
CA LEU A 328 -5.72 16.19 -6.39
C LEU A 328 -5.13 17.26 -5.46
N LYS A 329 -5.90 18.30 -5.21
CA LYS A 329 -5.62 19.35 -4.22
C LYS A 329 -6.50 19.10 -2.99
N LEU A 330 -5.87 19.01 -1.83
CA LEU A 330 -6.57 18.92 -0.55
C LEU A 330 -6.40 20.24 0.21
N ASP A 331 -7.51 20.92 0.47
CA ASP A 331 -7.52 22.07 1.37
C ASP A 331 -7.41 21.56 2.83
N GLN A 332 -6.26 21.71 3.43
CA GLN A 332 -5.99 21.23 4.78
C GLN A 332 -6.75 21.99 5.89
N LYS A 333 -7.48 23.07 5.57
CA LYS A 333 -8.32 23.81 6.53
C LYS A 333 -9.75 23.28 6.54
N THR A 334 -10.26 22.92 5.38
CA THR A 334 -11.68 22.56 5.19
C THR A 334 -11.89 21.08 4.88
N GLY A 335 -10.86 20.37 4.41
CA GLY A 335 -10.94 19.01 3.89
C GLY A 335 -11.55 18.94 2.48
N ALA A 336 -11.76 20.07 1.82
CA ALA A 336 -12.24 20.08 0.44
C ALA A 336 -11.20 19.48 -0.51
N ILE A 337 -11.60 18.51 -1.33
CA ILE A 337 -10.75 17.87 -2.32
C ILE A 337 -11.21 18.24 -3.73
N THR A 338 -10.26 18.57 -4.60
CA THR A 338 -10.52 18.97 -5.98
C THR A 338 -9.49 18.41 -6.93
N LEU A 339 -9.86 18.21 -8.19
CA LEU A 339 -8.95 17.77 -9.25
C LEU A 339 -7.89 18.85 -9.55
N ASP A 340 -6.62 18.49 -9.62
CA ASP A 340 -5.58 19.39 -10.12
C ASP A 340 -5.56 19.34 -11.65
N THR A 341 -6.30 20.26 -12.27
CA THR A 341 -6.41 20.32 -13.73
C THR A 341 -5.13 20.78 -14.44
N ALA A 342 -4.15 21.29 -13.69
CA ALA A 342 -2.84 21.64 -14.25
C ALA A 342 -1.95 20.39 -14.44
N PHE A 343 -2.24 19.29 -13.73
CA PHE A 343 -1.55 18.02 -13.91
C PHE A 343 -2.12 17.30 -15.13
N HIS A 344 -1.42 17.35 -16.25
CA HIS A 344 -1.83 16.70 -17.51
C HIS A 344 -0.64 16.13 -18.26
N ASP A 345 -0.88 15.03 -18.95
CA ASP A 345 0.13 14.39 -19.79
C ASP A 345 0.26 15.09 -21.16
N ALA A 346 1.18 14.62 -21.97
CA ALA A 346 1.43 15.08 -23.33
C ALA A 346 0.22 14.94 -24.27
N ASP A 347 -0.79 14.12 -23.93
CA ASP A 347 -2.07 14.02 -24.64
C ASP A 347 -3.01 15.23 -24.37
N GLY A 348 -2.61 16.15 -23.50
CA GLY A 348 -3.35 17.35 -23.13
C GLY A 348 -4.56 17.10 -22.23
N LYS A 349 -4.80 15.86 -21.81
CA LYS A 349 -5.88 15.51 -20.88
C LYS A 349 -5.38 15.53 -19.43
N VAL A 350 -6.27 15.87 -18.51
CA VAL A 350 -5.96 15.86 -17.07
C VAL A 350 -5.59 14.46 -16.60
N GLY A 351 -4.55 14.37 -15.75
CA GLY A 351 -3.98 13.13 -15.28
C GLY A 351 -2.91 12.57 -16.21
N PHE A 352 -2.13 11.62 -15.72
CA PHE A 352 -1.11 10.91 -16.49
C PHE A 352 -1.71 9.67 -17.15
N ASN A 353 -1.47 9.48 -18.43
CA ASN A 353 -2.05 8.40 -19.23
C ASN A 353 -1.15 7.15 -19.27
N PHE A 354 -1.69 6.02 -18.88
CA PHE A 354 -1.06 4.70 -19.03
C PHE A 354 -1.67 3.87 -20.18
N ASP A 355 -2.70 4.38 -20.86
CA ASP A 355 -3.40 3.64 -21.91
C ASP A 355 -2.76 3.84 -23.29
N ASN A 356 -2.61 2.73 -24.04
CA ASN A 356 -2.12 2.70 -25.43
C ASN A 356 -0.91 3.60 -25.69
N ARG A 357 0.08 3.53 -24.80
CA ARG A 357 1.27 4.38 -24.83
C ARG A 357 2.45 3.66 -25.45
N GLN A 358 3.24 4.39 -26.24
CA GLN A 358 4.60 3.97 -26.58
C GLN A 358 5.53 4.33 -25.43
N TRP A 359 6.15 3.32 -24.85
CA TRP A 359 7.06 3.47 -23.70
C TRP A 359 8.51 3.62 -24.16
N PRO A 360 9.38 4.26 -23.35
CA PRO A 360 10.76 4.55 -23.77
C PRO A 360 11.62 3.32 -24.09
N ASP A 361 11.31 2.15 -23.56
CA ASP A 361 11.97 0.87 -23.81
C ASP A 361 11.51 0.18 -25.11
N GLY A 362 10.59 0.81 -25.85
CA GLY A 362 10.21 0.43 -27.21
C GLY A 362 8.95 -0.40 -27.35
N TRP A 363 8.30 -0.84 -26.26
CA TRP A 363 6.99 -1.50 -26.38
C TRP A 363 5.83 -0.50 -26.41
N THR A 364 4.70 -0.93 -26.92
CA THR A 364 3.45 -0.16 -26.94
C THR A 364 2.35 -0.98 -26.32
N GLY A 365 1.66 -0.39 -25.34
CA GLY A 365 0.58 -1.05 -24.65
C GLY A 365 0.05 -0.22 -23.49
N SER A 366 -0.93 -0.77 -22.79
CA SER A 366 -1.55 -0.19 -21.60
C SER A 366 -0.94 -0.79 -20.35
N ALA A 367 -0.71 0.04 -19.33
CA ALA A 367 -0.17 -0.38 -18.04
C ALA A 367 -1.11 0.01 -16.89
N ASN A 368 -1.09 -0.77 -15.82
CA ASN A 368 -1.76 -0.44 -14.57
C ASN A 368 -0.75 0.07 -13.55
N PRO A 369 -0.85 1.34 -13.11
CA PRO A 369 -0.09 1.85 -11.99
C PRO A 369 -0.73 1.40 -10.67
N HIS A 370 0.09 1.00 -9.69
CA HIS A 370 -0.39 0.66 -8.36
C HIS A 370 0.22 1.56 -7.29
N GLY A 371 1.37 1.20 -6.72
CA GLY A 371 2.07 2.00 -5.72
C GLY A 371 2.72 3.25 -6.32
N VAL A 372 2.57 4.39 -5.63
CA VAL A 372 3.20 5.65 -6.03
C VAL A 372 3.87 6.30 -4.83
N VAL A 373 5.08 6.82 -5.04
CA VAL A 373 5.83 7.57 -4.04
C VAL A 373 6.42 8.85 -4.65
N PHE A 374 6.39 9.94 -3.88
CA PHE A 374 6.98 11.21 -4.31
C PHE A 374 8.46 11.28 -3.95
N SER A 375 9.28 11.88 -4.83
CA SER A 375 10.67 12.24 -4.50
C SER A 375 10.69 13.28 -3.37
N ARG A 376 11.80 13.31 -2.62
CA ARG A 376 12.03 14.34 -1.58
C ARG A 376 12.33 15.71 -2.15
#